data_8d642edcc4d4e9325c6d8c042979e0dc
#
_entry.id   8d642edcc4d4e9325c6d8c042979e0dc
#
_cell.length_a   1.000
_cell.length_b   1.000
_cell.length_c   1.000
_cell.angle_alpha   90.00
_cell.angle_beta   90.00
_cell.angle_gamma   90.00
#
_symmetry.space_group_name_H-M   'P 1'
#
loop_
_entity.id
_entity.type
_entity.pdbx_description
1 polymer ?
#
loop_
_entity_poly.entity_id
_entity_poly.type
_entity_poly.pdbx_seq_one_letter_code
_entity_poly.pdbx_strand_id
1 'polypeptide(L)'
;MEVELGRRAAQQGTSDVVKQFGQKMADDHSKANAELMTIASSKGITLPTDVDAKHRAMIGRLARMSGAAFDKAYAKDMLSDHNKDVSAFQKEADSGADPDVKAFAAKTLPILKEHQSLANDMNNTLNGGSKKSGGNSNKAGNSNSNQP
;
A
#
# COMPACT_ATOMS: atom_id res chain seq x y z
N MET A 1 -5.31 11.74 -2.67
CA MET A 1 -5.60 10.46 -3.33
C MET A 1 -5.73 9.36 -2.28
N GLU A 2 -4.69 9.03 -1.53
CA GLU A 2 -4.63 7.90 -0.60
C GLU A 2 -5.63 7.98 0.55
N VAL A 3 -5.90 9.16 1.11
CA VAL A 3 -6.97 9.36 2.10
C VAL A 3 -8.34 8.97 1.54
N GLU A 4 -8.64 9.37 0.30
CA GLU A 4 -9.93 9.05 -0.34
C GLU A 4 -10.05 7.56 -0.64
N LEU A 5 -9.02 6.98 -1.26
CA LEU A 5 -8.99 5.55 -1.57
C LEU A 5 -8.94 4.69 -0.32
N GLY A 6 -8.25 5.14 0.72
CA GLY A 6 -8.23 4.49 2.04
C GLY A 6 -9.61 4.42 2.67
N ARG A 7 -10.32 5.54 2.72
CA ARG A 7 -11.72 5.58 3.21
C ARG A 7 -12.64 4.67 2.40
N ARG A 8 -12.48 4.67 1.08
CA ARG A 8 -13.25 3.79 0.21
C ARG A 8 -12.94 2.32 0.50
N ALA A 9 -11.67 1.95 0.66
CA ALA A 9 -11.28 0.59 1.00
C ALA A 9 -11.80 0.15 2.37
N ALA A 10 -11.78 1.03 3.35
CA ALA A 10 -12.35 0.77 4.68
C ALA A 10 -13.87 0.51 4.64
N GLN A 11 -14.59 1.20 3.76
CA GLN A 11 -16.05 1.11 3.66
C GLN A 11 -16.52 -0.06 2.77
N GLN A 12 -15.88 -0.29 1.63
CA GLN A 12 -16.38 -1.23 0.61
C GLN A 12 -15.46 -2.40 0.32
N GLY A 13 -14.28 -2.48 0.94
CA GLY A 13 -13.41 -3.64 0.84
C GLY A 13 -14.15 -4.91 1.26
N THR A 14 -13.88 -6.02 0.61
CA THR A 14 -14.51 -7.32 0.93
C THR A 14 -13.72 -8.05 2.00
N SER A 15 -12.40 -8.01 1.95
CA SER A 15 -11.54 -8.65 2.94
C SER A 15 -11.20 -7.71 4.09
N ASP A 16 -11.08 -8.26 5.30
CA ASP A 16 -10.75 -7.48 6.49
C ASP A 16 -9.37 -6.83 6.38
N VAL A 17 -8.42 -7.48 5.71
CA VAL A 17 -7.07 -6.90 5.50
C VAL A 17 -7.14 -5.62 4.67
N VAL A 18 -8.01 -5.57 3.65
CA VAL A 18 -8.22 -4.36 2.83
C VAL A 18 -8.88 -3.25 3.63
N LYS A 19 -9.90 -3.59 4.44
CA LYS A 19 -10.58 -2.61 5.29
C LYS A 19 -9.65 -1.99 6.33
N GLN A 20 -8.88 -2.82 7.03
CA GLN A 20 -7.94 -2.39 8.07
C GLN A 20 -6.81 -1.53 7.46
N PHE A 21 -6.24 -1.99 6.35
CA PHE A 21 -5.23 -1.22 5.63
C PHE A 21 -5.79 0.11 5.13
N GLY A 22 -7.01 0.11 4.57
CA GLY A 22 -7.68 1.32 4.11
C GLY A 22 -7.90 2.35 5.22
N GLN A 23 -8.32 1.91 6.40
CA GLN A 23 -8.48 2.81 7.56
C GLN A 23 -7.13 3.39 7.99
N LYS A 24 -6.08 2.55 8.12
CA LYS A 24 -4.73 3.00 8.45
C LYS A 24 -4.22 4.04 7.44
N MET A 25 -4.41 3.79 6.14
CA MET A 25 -4.05 4.71 5.07
C MET A 25 -4.74 6.07 5.23
N ALA A 26 -6.05 6.06 5.47
CA ALA A 26 -6.82 7.29 5.64
C ALA A 26 -6.34 8.11 6.85
N ASP A 27 -6.06 7.45 7.97
CA ASP A 27 -5.66 8.11 9.20
C ASP A 27 -4.23 8.68 9.11
N ASP A 28 -3.27 7.88 8.65
CA ASP A 28 -1.87 8.29 8.62
C ASP A 28 -1.60 9.35 7.54
N HIS A 29 -2.17 9.19 6.34
CA HIS A 29 -2.03 10.19 5.29
C HIS A 29 -2.80 11.48 5.58
N SER A 30 -3.90 11.44 6.33
CA SER A 30 -4.57 12.67 6.78
C SER A 30 -3.69 13.49 7.71
N LYS A 31 -2.99 12.83 8.65
CA LYS A 31 -2.05 13.48 9.56
C LYS A 31 -0.85 14.05 8.80
N ALA A 32 -0.25 13.25 7.91
CA ALA A 32 0.89 13.68 7.11
C ALA A 32 0.54 14.88 6.20
N ASN A 33 -0.64 14.84 5.56
CA ASN A 33 -1.11 15.95 4.74
C ASN A 33 -1.30 17.23 5.55
N ALA A 34 -1.90 17.15 6.74
CA ALA A 34 -2.08 18.32 7.61
C ALA A 34 -0.73 18.96 8.02
N GLU A 35 0.27 18.13 8.33
CA GLU A 35 1.61 18.59 8.67
C GLU A 35 2.29 19.25 7.46
N LEU A 36 2.24 18.61 6.28
CA LEU A 36 2.79 19.17 5.04
C LEU A 36 2.11 20.50 4.66
N MET A 37 0.80 20.61 4.82
CA MET A 37 0.07 21.86 4.59
C MET A 37 0.55 22.98 5.52
N THR A 38 0.85 22.66 6.78
CA THR A 38 1.39 23.63 7.74
C THR A 38 2.78 24.11 7.30
N ILE A 39 3.66 23.19 6.89
CA ILE A 39 5.01 23.52 6.40
C ILE A 39 4.91 24.39 5.14
N ALA A 40 4.09 24.00 4.17
CA ALA A 40 3.90 24.76 2.94
C ALA A 40 3.38 26.20 3.22
N SER A 41 2.37 26.30 4.09
CA SER A 41 1.80 27.60 4.48
C SER A 41 2.83 28.52 5.14
N SER A 42 3.66 27.98 6.05
CA SER A 42 4.72 28.77 6.71
C SER A 42 5.78 29.31 5.73
N LYS A 43 5.89 28.67 4.57
CA LYS A 43 6.82 29.06 3.50
C LYS A 43 6.18 29.85 2.36
N GLY A 44 4.89 30.16 2.48
CA GLY A 44 4.13 30.85 1.41
C GLY A 44 3.93 30.00 0.15
N ILE A 45 4.03 28.67 0.27
CA ILE A 45 3.86 27.74 -0.86
C ILE A 45 2.39 27.33 -0.93
N THR A 46 1.76 27.57 -2.08
CA THR A 46 0.41 27.08 -2.36
C THR A 46 0.47 25.66 -2.91
N LEU A 47 -0.11 24.71 -2.16
CA LEU A 47 -0.23 23.33 -2.62
C LEU A 47 -1.39 23.17 -3.62
N PRO A 48 -1.29 22.23 -4.58
CA PRO A 48 -2.41 21.89 -5.44
C PRO A 48 -3.63 21.44 -4.62
N THR A 49 -4.81 21.90 -5.01
CA THR A 49 -6.07 21.52 -4.36
C THR A 49 -6.65 20.20 -4.89
N ASP A 50 -6.12 19.72 -5.99
CA ASP A 50 -6.59 18.50 -6.67
C ASP A 50 -5.40 17.58 -7.01
N VAL A 51 -5.72 16.32 -7.22
CA VAL A 51 -4.75 15.31 -7.66
C VAL A 51 -4.48 15.43 -9.16
N ASP A 52 -3.32 14.96 -9.60
CA ASP A 52 -2.96 14.92 -11.02
C ASP A 52 -3.89 13.98 -11.83
N ALA A 53 -3.78 14.05 -13.15
CA ALA A 53 -4.63 13.29 -14.07
C ALA A 53 -4.49 11.77 -13.89
N LYS A 54 -3.30 11.28 -13.55
CA LYS A 54 -3.03 9.85 -13.33
C LYS A 54 -3.73 9.34 -12.07
N HIS A 55 -3.61 10.06 -10.97
CA HIS A 55 -4.27 9.70 -9.71
C HIS A 55 -5.79 9.86 -9.80
N ARG A 56 -6.28 10.85 -10.54
CA ARG A 56 -7.72 11.00 -10.84
C ARG A 56 -8.25 9.82 -11.65
N ALA A 57 -7.50 9.33 -12.64
CA ALA A 57 -7.87 8.14 -13.41
C ALA A 57 -7.89 6.87 -12.54
N MET A 58 -6.93 6.71 -11.60
CA MET A 58 -6.89 5.61 -10.64
C MET A 58 -8.12 5.63 -9.73
N ILE A 59 -8.43 6.79 -9.13
CA ILE A 59 -9.63 6.98 -8.30
C ILE A 59 -10.88 6.59 -9.09
N GLY A 60 -11.04 7.12 -10.31
CA GLY A 60 -12.19 6.85 -11.18
C GLY A 60 -12.31 5.38 -11.59
N ARG A 61 -11.18 4.69 -11.79
CA ARG A 61 -11.17 3.25 -12.08
C ARG A 61 -11.60 2.43 -10.87
N LEU A 62 -11.00 2.64 -9.71
CA LEU A 62 -11.32 1.93 -8.48
C LEU A 62 -12.76 2.22 -8.01
N ALA A 63 -13.26 3.43 -8.25
CA ALA A 63 -14.63 3.80 -7.92
C ALA A 63 -15.71 2.97 -8.63
N ARG A 64 -15.39 2.42 -9.80
CA ARG A 64 -16.29 1.55 -10.58
C ARG A 64 -16.14 0.06 -10.28
N MET A 65 -15.23 -0.30 -9.36
CA MET A 65 -14.97 -1.69 -8.98
C MET A 65 -15.62 -2.01 -7.64
N SER A 66 -15.89 -3.28 -7.40
CA SER A 66 -16.43 -3.79 -6.14
C SER A 66 -15.94 -5.22 -5.88
N GLY A 67 -16.20 -5.72 -4.67
CA GLY A 67 -15.88 -7.09 -4.30
C GLY A 67 -14.39 -7.42 -4.41
N ALA A 68 -14.09 -8.68 -4.63
CA ALA A 68 -12.71 -9.16 -4.75
C ALA A 68 -11.90 -8.49 -5.88
N ALA A 69 -12.57 -8.00 -6.94
CA ALA A 69 -11.90 -7.28 -8.00
C ALA A 69 -11.37 -5.92 -7.54
N PHE A 70 -12.16 -5.20 -6.73
CA PHE A 70 -11.71 -3.97 -6.06
C PHE A 70 -10.53 -4.26 -5.14
N ASP A 71 -10.65 -5.25 -4.25
CA ASP A 71 -9.62 -5.58 -3.27
C ASP A 71 -8.26 -5.86 -3.96
N LYS A 72 -8.27 -6.67 -5.01
CA LYS A 72 -7.07 -7.02 -5.78
C LYS A 72 -6.45 -5.82 -6.49
N ALA A 73 -7.26 -4.99 -7.10
CA ALA A 73 -6.80 -3.80 -7.80
C ALA A 73 -6.24 -2.77 -6.81
N TYR A 74 -6.94 -2.52 -5.71
CA TYR A 74 -6.51 -1.63 -4.65
C TYR A 74 -5.14 -2.05 -4.07
N ALA A 75 -4.98 -3.34 -3.71
CA ALA A 75 -3.74 -3.87 -3.18
C ALA A 75 -2.55 -3.65 -4.13
N LYS A 76 -2.76 -3.93 -5.43
CA LYS A 76 -1.74 -3.74 -6.46
C LYS A 76 -1.34 -2.27 -6.62
N ASP A 77 -2.33 -1.37 -6.65
CA ASP A 77 -2.08 0.06 -6.82
C ASP A 77 -1.35 0.64 -5.63
N MET A 78 -1.80 0.32 -4.40
CA MET A 78 -1.14 0.80 -3.17
C MET A 78 0.31 0.33 -3.08
N LEU A 79 0.61 -0.92 -3.41
CA LEU A 79 1.99 -1.40 -3.46
C LEU A 79 2.82 -0.63 -4.49
N SER A 80 2.26 -0.37 -5.68
CA SER A 80 2.97 0.37 -6.74
C SER A 80 3.25 1.81 -6.35
N ASP A 81 2.32 2.49 -5.67
CA ASP A 81 2.49 3.86 -5.25
C ASP A 81 3.48 3.98 -4.09
N HIS A 82 3.34 3.15 -3.05
CA HIS A 82 4.26 3.16 -1.92
C HIS A 82 5.71 2.81 -2.29
N ASN A 83 5.93 2.01 -3.34
CA ASN A 83 7.29 1.80 -3.86
C ASN A 83 7.93 3.10 -4.37
N LYS A 84 7.14 3.98 -4.98
CA LYS A 84 7.61 5.29 -5.46
C LYS A 84 7.75 6.29 -4.32
N ASP A 85 6.77 6.29 -3.41
CA ASP A 85 6.73 7.22 -2.29
C ASP A 85 7.91 6.98 -1.34
N VAL A 86 8.18 5.73 -0.98
CA VAL A 86 9.36 5.36 -0.17
C VAL A 86 10.65 5.85 -0.84
N SER A 87 10.78 5.66 -2.17
CA SER A 87 11.96 6.13 -2.91
C SER A 87 12.07 7.65 -2.91
N ALA A 88 10.96 8.37 -3.13
CA ALA A 88 10.93 9.83 -3.15
C ALA A 88 11.22 10.42 -1.76
N PHE A 89 10.57 9.89 -0.72
CA PHE A 89 10.78 10.34 0.66
C PHE A 89 12.17 10.00 1.19
N GLN A 90 12.74 8.84 0.81
CA GLN A 90 14.13 8.52 1.15
C GLN A 90 15.09 9.55 0.54
N LYS A 91 14.92 9.87 -0.75
CA LYS A 91 15.75 10.88 -1.43
C LYS A 91 15.62 12.25 -0.75
N GLU A 92 14.40 12.68 -0.42
CA GLU A 92 14.18 13.96 0.25
C GLU A 92 14.78 13.98 1.66
N ALA A 93 14.62 12.89 2.41
CA ALA A 93 15.19 12.76 3.75
C ALA A 93 16.74 12.80 3.74
N ASP A 94 17.36 12.22 2.70
CA ASP A 94 18.83 12.17 2.61
C ASP A 94 19.42 13.47 2.08
N SER A 95 18.80 14.08 1.06
CA SER A 95 19.40 15.16 0.27
C SER A 95 18.48 16.35 -0.03
N GLY A 96 17.33 16.45 0.64
CA GLY A 96 16.42 17.60 0.53
C GLY A 96 17.11 18.91 0.90
N ALA A 97 16.85 19.96 0.13
CA ALA A 97 17.47 21.28 0.33
C ALA A 97 16.82 22.09 1.45
N ASP A 98 15.50 21.93 1.63
CA ASP A 98 14.76 22.63 2.67
C ASP A 98 14.76 21.81 3.97
N PRO A 99 15.23 22.37 5.10
CA PRO A 99 15.38 21.60 6.34
C PRO A 99 14.04 21.10 6.91
N ASP A 100 12.94 21.85 6.75
CA ASP A 100 11.64 21.44 7.29
C ASP A 100 11.01 20.33 6.44
N VAL A 101 11.13 20.42 5.12
CA VAL A 101 10.67 19.38 4.19
C VAL A 101 11.51 18.11 4.36
N LYS A 102 12.82 18.26 4.51
CA LYS A 102 13.73 17.15 4.81
C LYS A 102 13.36 16.44 6.13
N ALA A 103 13.12 17.21 7.19
CA ALA A 103 12.71 16.67 8.48
C ALA A 103 11.34 15.97 8.40
N PHE A 104 10.38 16.54 7.69
CA PHE A 104 9.08 15.93 7.42
C PHE A 104 9.24 14.59 6.68
N ALA A 105 10.06 14.55 5.64
CA ALA A 105 10.33 13.34 4.88
C ALA A 105 10.96 12.26 5.76
N ALA A 106 11.97 12.60 6.55
CA ALA A 106 12.63 11.67 7.46
C ALA A 106 11.69 11.10 8.53
N LYS A 107 10.78 11.92 9.06
CA LYS A 107 9.76 11.51 10.03
C LYS A 107 8.69 10.61 9.42
N THR A 108 8.27 10.90 8.19
CA THR A 108 7.18 10.17 7.49
C THR A 108 7.66 8.87 6.87
N LEU A 109 8.91 8.79 6.47
CA LEU A 109 9.51 7.63 5.78
C LEU A 109 9.29 6.28 6.49
N PRO A 110 9.46 6.15 7.83
CA PRO A 110 9.17 4.89 8.52
C PRO A 110 7.73 4.42 8.36
N ILE A 111 6.77 5.36 8.38
CA ILE A 111 5.33 5.08 8.19
C ILE A 111 5.08 4.57 6.77
N LEU A 112 5.67 5.21 5.76
CA LEU A 112 5.56 4.76 4.36
C LEU A 112 6.18 3.39 4.13
N LYS A 113 7.30 3.08 4.79
CA LYS A 113 7.91 1.73 4.75
C LYS A 113 7.01 0.67 5.39
N GLU A 114 6.33 0.99 6.49
CA GLU A 114 5.33 0.11 7.09
C GLU A 114 4.16 -0.12 6.13
N HIS A 115 3.61 0.95 5.54
CA HIS A 115 2.55 0.84 4.53
C HIS A 115 2.98 0.01 3.32
N GLN A 116 4.20 0.19 2.83
CA GLN A 116 4.76 -0.62 1.74
C GLN A 116 4.80 -2.11 2.08
N SER A 117 5.24 -2.46 3.28
CA SER A 117 5.26 -3.85 3.75
C SER A 117 3.86 -4.44 3.82
N LEU A 118 2.92 -3.72 4.44
CA LEU A 118 1.52 -4.14 4.54
C LEU A 118 0.85 -4.27 3.16
N ALA A 119 1.11 -3.33 2.24
CA ALA A 119 0.60 -3.39 0.88
C ALA A 119 1.17 -4.59 0.10
N ASN A 120 2.44 -4.92 0.31
CA ASN A 120 3.07 -6.10 -0.28
C ASN A 120 2.42 -7.39 0.23
N ASP A 121 2.22 -7.53 1.53
CA ASP A 121 1.60 -8.70 2.14
C ASP A 121 0.14 -8.86 1.69
N MET A 122 -0.60 -7.76 1.66
CA MET A 122 -1.97 -7.71 1.15
C MET A 122 -2.02 -8.12 -0.34
N ASN A 123 -1.12 -7.58 -1.17
CA ASN A 123 -1.04 -7.91 -2.59
C ASN A 123 -0.69 -9.39 -2.81
N ASN A 124 0.24 -9.94 -2.05
CA ASN A 124 0.61 -11.34 -2.12
C ASN A 124 -0.55 -12.26 -1.70
N THR A 125 -1.29 -11.88 -0.66
CA THR A 125 -2.46 -12.63 -0.19
C THR A 125 -3.57 -12.65 -1.23
N LEU A 126 -3.87 -11.51 -1.85
CA LEU A 126 -5.02 -11.36 -2.74
C LEU A 126 -4.71 -11.72 -4.19
N ASN A 127 -3.49 -11.51 -4.66
CA ASN A 127 -3.07 -11.70 -6.04
C ASN A 127 -2.09 -12.89 -6.23
N GLY A 128 -1.45 -13.36 -5.15
CA GLY A 128 -0.47 -14.45 -5.16
C GLY A 128 -1.07 -15.86 -5.08
N GLY A 129 -2.37 -16.00 -4.93
CA GLY A 129 -3.11 -17.26 -4.69
C GLY A 129 -3.19 -18.23 -5.87
N SER A 130 -2.11 -18.42 -6.62
CA SER A 130 -1.97 -19.46 -7.65
C SER A 130 -0.64 -20.20 -7.58
N LYS A 131 0.01 -20.29 -6.42
CA LYS A 131 1.04 -21.32 -6.23
C LYS A 131 0.35 -22.56 -5.67
N LYS A 132 0.09 -23.53 -6.57
CA LYS A 132 -0.32 -24.91 -6.28
C LYS A 132 0.39 -25.40 -5.02
N SER A 133 -0.41 -25.82 -4.03
CA SER A 133 0.01 -26.81 -3.06
C SER A 133 0.45 -28.06 -3.83
N GLY A 134 1.74 -28.17 -4.11
CA GLY A 134 2.36 -29.37 -4.63
C GLY A 134 2.28 -30.42 -3.53
N GLY A 135 1.31 -31.34 -3.64
CA GLY A 135 1.19 -32.46 -2.74
C GLY A 135 2.49 -33.26 -2.72
N ASN A 136 3.08 -33.32 -1.54
CA ASN A 136 4.12 -34.29 -1.24
C ASN A 136 3.44 -35.64 -1.01
N SER A 137 3.30 -36.44 -2.09
CA SER A 137 2.89 -37.83 -2.00
C SER A 137 4.09 -38.62 -1.49
N ASN A 138 4.22 -38.80 -0.20
CA ASN A 138 5.07 -39.80 0.40
C ASN A 138 4.53 -41.19 0.02
N LYS A 139 5.10 -41.76 -1.03
CA LYS A 139 4.92 -43.16 -1.36
C LYS A 139 5.80 -44.00 -0.45
N ALA A 140 5.23 -44.44 0.66
CA ALA A 140 5.83 -45.48 1.49
C ALA A 140 5.85 -46.77 0.66
N GLY A 141 7.02 -47.12 0.18
CA GLY A 141 7.30 -48.43 -0.41
C GLY A 141 7.52 -49.46 0.72
N ASN A 142 6.49 -50.21 1.00
CA ASN A 142 6.62 -51.42 1.79
C ASN A 142 7.15 -52.54 0.89
N SER A 143 8.40 -52.95 1.09
CA SER A 143 8.94 -54.16 0.52
C SER A 143 9.22 -55.16 1.64
N ASN A 144 8.20 -55.97 1.90
CA ASN A 144 8.37 -57.19 2.68
C ASN A 144 8.73 -58.28 1.70
N SER A 145 9.93 -58.85 1.78
CA SER A 145 10.28 -60.11 1.15
C SER A 145 10.87 -61.01 2.22
N ASN A 146 10.01 -61.89 2.63
CA ASN A 146 10.36 -63.04 3.43
C ASN A 146 10.68 -64.21 2.50
N GLN A 147 11.71 -64.97 2.88
CA GLN A 147 11.76 -66.42 2.71
C GLN A 147 12.76 -67.02 1.77
N PRO A 148 13.12 -68.23 2.08
CA PRO A 148 13.31 -69.00 3.33
C PRO A 148 14.78 -69.25 3.62
#